data_a3c64c7496abcc153d40918d1420a629
#
_entry.id   a3c64c7496abcc153d40918d1420a629
#
_cell.length_a   1.000
_cell.length_b   1.000
_cell.length_c   1.000
_cell.angle_alpha   90.00
_cell.angle_beta   90.00
_cell.angle_gamma   90.00
#
_symmetry.space_group_name_H-M   'P 1'
#
loop_
_entity.id
_entity.type
_entity.pdbx_description
1 polymer ?
#
loop_
_entity_poly.entity_id
_entity_poly.type
_entity_poly.pdbx_seq_one_letter_code
_entity_poly.pdbx_strand_id
1 'polypeptide(L)'
;MAGLVPSRPWRLWEYQTFNLTSTNSAKQGSLVMLDGARNVAEYVSTSSHFLGILMHDSVNSLPAGKCVVAVPVAPGARFWASMHTGETASAYSVGQARGISRNANQPDGTPRSFLTTLHTSVFSQVATVAGPIDSANSRVECTFIWNEALLGSTSSVSII
;
A
#
# COMPACT_ATOMS: atom_id res chain seq x y z
N MET A 1 -9.00 0.92 11.59
CA MET A 1 -8.64 -0.05 10.55
C MET A 1 -7.13 -0.07 10.42
N ALA A 2 -6.54 -1.23 10.40
CA ALA A 2 -5.10 -1.39 10.25
C ALA A 2 -4.69 -1.42 8.77
N GLY A 3 -3.44 -1.05 8.48
CA GLY A 3 -2.90 -1.05 7.13
C GLY A 3 -3.04 0.30 6.43
N LEU A 4 -3.09 0.25 5.11
CA LEU A 4 -3.19 1.44 4.27
C LEU A 4 -4.65 1.67 3.88
N VAL A 5 -5.10 2.93 3.94
CA VAL A 5 -6.46 3.32 3.60
C VAL A 5 -6.42 4.53 2.68
N PRO A 6 -6.96 4.45 1.45
CA PRO A 6 -7.03 5.61 0.57
C PRO A 6 -7.78 6.78 1.23
N SER A 7 -7.33 8.00 0.97
CA SER A 7 -7.96 9.21 1.48
C SER A 7 -8.17 10.25 0.37
N ARG A 8 -8.72 11.39 0.73
CA ARG A 8 -8.99 12.49 -0.22
C ARG A 8 -7.72 13.05 -0.84
N PRO A 9 -7.76 13.55 -2.09
CA PRO A 9 -8.97 13.68 -2.94
C PRO A 9 -9.30 12.37 -3.67
N TRP A 10 -10.55 11.96 -3.58
CA TRP A 10 -11.02 10.68 -4.14
C TRP A 10 -10.85 10.57 -5.65
N ARG A 11 -10.85 11.68 -6.37
CA ARG A 11 -10.63 11.71 -7.83
C ARG A 11 -9.24 11.20 -8.24
N LEU A 12 -8.29 11.12 -7.30
CA LEU A 12 -6.95 10.62 -7.58
C LEU A 12 -6.82 9.12 -7.35
N TRP A 13 -7.92 8.46 -7.08
CA TRP A 13 -8.00 7.02 -6.90
C TRP A 13 -8.98 6.41 -7.88
N GLU A 14 -8.60 5.28 -8.46
CA GLU A 14 -9.50 4.43 -9.24
C GLU A 14 -9.63 3.08 -8.59
N TYR A 15 -10.88 2.61 -8.45
CA TYR A 15 -11.18 1.30 -7.90
C TYR A 15 -11.39 0.33 -9.05
N GLN A 16 -10.44 -0.57 -9.26
CA GLN A 16 -10.45 -1.50 -10.38
C GLN A 16 -10.45 -2.94 -9.88
N THR A 17 -11.09 -3.82 -10.67
CA THR A 17 -11.16 -5.25 -10.39
C THR A 17 -10.05 -5.99 -11.14
N PHE A 18 -9.33 -6.84 -10.43
CA PHE A 18 -8.26 -7.66 -10.97
C PHE A 18 -8.43 -9.11 -10.56
N ASN A 19 -7.73 -10.01 -11.24
CA ASN A 19 -7.59 -11.39 -10.80
C ASN A 19 -6.57 -11.49 -9.68
N LEU A 20 -6.84 -12.36 -8.72
CA LEU A 20 -5.89 -12.69 -7.66
C LEU A 20 -4.95 -13.80 -8.10
N THR A 21 -3.68 -13.71 -7.70
CA THR A 21 -2.77 -14.84 -7.74
C THR A 21 -3.27 -15.92 -6.78
N SER A 22 -3.23 -17.19 -7.20
CA SER A 22 -3.76 -18.31 -6.42
C SER A 22 -3.10 -18.49 -5.05
N THR A 23 -1.87 -18.00 -4.89
CA THR A 23 -1.11 -18.07 -3.64
C THR A 23 -1.18 -16.77 -2.81
N ASN A 24 -2.01 -15.82 -3.23
CA ASN A 24 -2.08 -14.52 -2.57
C ASN A 24 -2.75 -14.64 -1.20
N SER A 25 -2.03 -14.22 -0.17
CA SER A 25 -2.52 -14.16 1.21
C SER A 25 -2.70 -12.71 1.70
N ALA A 26 -2.67 -11.74 0.80
CA ALA A 26 -2.79 -10.34 1.15
C ALA A 26 -4.12 -10.01 1.82
N LYS A 27 -4.09 -9.07 2.74
CA LYS A 27 -5.25 -8.60 3.49
C LYS A 27 -5.61 -7.18 3.08
N GLN A 28 -6.81 -6.79 3.39
CA GLN A 28 -7.24 -5.40 3.21
C GLN A 28 -6.23 -4.43 3.82
N GLY A 29 -5.88 -3.39 3.07
CA GLY A 29 -4.88 -2.43 3.50
C GLY A 29 -3.45 -2.80 3.12
N SER A 30 -3.25 -3.90 2.40
CA SER A 30 -1.94 -4.29 1.89
C SER A 30 -1.61 -3.58 0.59
N LEU A 31 -0.34 -3.21 0.43
CA LEU A 31 0.18 -2.77 -0.85
C LEU A 31 0.33 -3.99 -1.77
N VAL A 32 -0.13 -3.87 -3.00
CA VAL A 32 -0.13 -4.97 -3.97
C VAL A 32 0.52 -4.56 -5.28
N MET A 33 0.91 -5.57 -6.07
CA MET A 33 1.51 -5.39 -7.37
C MET A 33 0.85 -6.34 -8.39
N LEU A 34 1.13 -6.14 -9.67
CA LEU A 34 0.80 -7.13 -10.71
C LEU A 34 1.99 -8.05 -10.93
N ASP A 35 1.73 -9.36 -10.93
CA ASP A 35 2.73 -10.36 -11.27
C ASP A 35 2.92 -10.48 -12.79
N GLY A 36 3.78 -11.39 -13.23
CA GLY A 36 4.06 -11.59 -14.65
C GLY A 36 2.86 -12.05 -15.47
N ALA A 37 1.83 -12.62 -14.84
CA ALA A 37 0.57 -13.00 -15.47
C ALA A 37 -0.51 -11.92 -15.31
N ARG A 38 -0.15 -10.76 -14.78
CA ARG A 38 -1.02 -9.60 -14.52
C ARG A 38 -2.11 -9.89 -13.49
N ASN A 39 -1.85 -10.78 -12.58
CA ASN A 39 -2.68 -11.05 -11.41
C ASN A 39 -2.16 -10.24 -10.22
N VAL A 40 -3.05 -9.88 -9.32
CA VAL A 40 -2.68 -9.15 -8.10
C VAL A 40 -1.98 -10.08 -7.13
N ALA A 41 -0.82 -9.65 -6.67
CA ALA A 41 -0.02 -10.31 -5.65
C ALA A 41 0.42 -9.28 -4.61
N GLU A 42 0.87 -9.77 -3.45
CA GLU A 42 1.47 -8.91 -2.43
C GLU A 42 2.70 -8.21 -2.98
N TYR A 43 2.84 -6.91 -2.68
CA TYR A 43 4.02 -6.15 -3.07
C TYR A 43 5.23 -6.64 -2.28
N VAL A 44 6.30 -6.95 -3.02
CA VAL A 44 7.62 -7.25 -2.47
C VAL A 44 8.61 -6.21 -2.99
N SER A 45 9.31 -5.59 -2.09
CA SER A 45 10.04 -4.33 -2.30
C SER A 45 11.17 -4.37 -3.33
N THR A 46 11.61 -5.53 -3.77
CA THR A 46 12.86 -5.64 -4.51
C THR A 46 12.75 -5.70 -6.03
N SER A 47 11.56 -5.83 -6.58
CA SER A 47 11.48 -6.23 -7.98
C SER A 47 10.46 -5.53 -8.86
N SER A 48 9.52 -4.78 -8.31
CA SER A 48 8.40 -4.26 -9.12
C SER A 48 7.82 -2.97 -8.54
N HIS A 49 7.14 -2.25 -9.41
CA HIS A 49 6.33 -1.11 -9.00
C HIS A 49 5.04 -1.60 -8.37
N PHE A 50 4.56 -0.91 -7.34
CA PHE A 50 3.28 -1.25 -6.73
C PHE A 50 2.10 -0.79 -7.63
N LEU A 51 1.00 -1.52 -7.55
CA LEU A 51 -0.25 -1.17 -8.24
C LEU A 51 -1.11 -0.23 -7.39
N GLY A 52 -1.35 -0.61 -6.14
CA GLY A 52 -2.23 0.14 -5.26
C GLY A 52 -2.49 -0.57 -3.95
N ILE A 53 -3.62 -0.24 -3.33
CA ILE A 53 -4.03 -0.74 -2.02
C ILE A 53 -5.18 -1.73 -2.20
N LEU A 54 -5.04 -2.92 -1.64
CA LEU A 54 -6.09 -3.94 -1.67
C LEU A 54 -7.24 -3.51 -0.75
N MET A 55 -8.47 -3.59 -1.26
CA MET A 55 -9.66 -3.05 -0.59
C MET A 55 -10.42 -4.07 0.24
N HIS A 56 -10.05 -5.34 0.18
CA HIS A 56 -10.63 -6.42 1.01
C HIS A 56 -9.66 -7.59 1.11
N ASP A 57 -9.92 -8.48 2.06
CA ASP A 57 -9.09 -9.67 2.23
C ASP A 57 -9.20 -10.59 1.01
N SER A 58 -8.10 -11.18 0.59
CA SER A 58 -8.05 -12.06 -0.57
C SER A 58 -8.97 -13.28 -0.44
N VAL A 59 -9.15 -13.77 0.80
CA VAL A 59 -10.04 -14.90 1.07
C VAL A 59 -11.52 -14.58 0.91
N ASN A 60 -11.88 -13.29 0.95
CA ASN A 60 -13.25 -12.79 0.82
C ASN A 60 -13.45 -12.04 -0.50
N SER A 61 -12.67 -12.38 -1.50
CA SER A 61 -12.76 -11.72 -2.81
C SER A 61 -14.13 -11.93 -3.49
N LEU A 62 -14.57 -10.94 -4.27
CA LEU A 62 -15.88 -10.93 -4.91
C LEU A 62 -15.76 -10.61 -6.39
N PRO A 63 -16.16 -11.49 -7.28
CA PRO A 63 -16.41 -12.94 -7.09
C PRO A 63 -15.12 -13.70 -6.80
N ALA A 64 -15.22 -14.98 -6.51
CA ALA A 64 -14.06 -15.79 -6.18
C ALA A 64 -12.94 -15.64 -7.22
N GLY A 65 -11.71 -15.45 -6.75
CA GLY A 65 -10.54 -15.22 -7.61
C GLY A 65 -10.40 -13.78 -8.11
N LYS A 66 -11.28 -12.86 -7.71
CA LYS A 66 -11.22 -11.44 -8.07
C LYS A 66 -10.97 -10.58 -6.85
N CYS A 67 -10.41 -9.41 -7.06
CA CYS A 67 -10.23 -8.42 -5.99
C CYS A 67 -10.40 -7.00 -6.54
N VAL A 68 -10.72 -6.08 -5.63
CA VAL A 68 -10.75 -4.65 -5.93
C VAL A 68 -9.50 -4.00 -5.36
N VAL A 69 -8.83 -3.21 -6.18
CA VAL A 69 -7.63 -2.47 -5.79
C VAL A 69 -7.91 -0.98 -5.99
N ALA A 70 -7.60 -0.18 -5.00
CA ALA A 70 -7.57 1.27 -5.13
C ALA A 70 -6.23 1.67 -5.77
N VAL A 71 -6.29 2.12 -7.01
CA VAL A 71 -5.11 2.47 -7.80
C VAL A 71 -4.93 3.99 -7.79
N PRO A 72 -3.77 4.51 -7.34
CA PRO A 72 -3.49 5.93 -7.46
C PRO A 72 -3.24 6.29 -8.93
N VAL A 73 -3.88 7.34 -9.41
CA VAL A 73 -3.82 7.71 -10.84
C VAL A 73 -3.03 8.99 -11.10
N ALA A 74 -2.56 9.66 -10.06
CA ALA A 74 -1.75 10.87 -10.16
C ALA A 74 -0.89 11.08 -8.92
N PRO A 75 0.22 11.83 -9.02
CA PRO A 75 0.96 12.28 -7.85
C PRO A 75 0.04 13.08 -6.94
N GLY A 76 0.12 12.90 -5.65
CA GLY A 76 -0.74 13.60 -4.69
C GLY A 76 -1.92 12.77 -4.20
N ALA A 77 -2.15 11.57 -4.73
CA ALA A 77 -3.07 10.63 -4.10
C ALA A 77 -2.59 10.37 -2.67
N ARG A 78 -3.48 10.55 -1.70
CA ARG A 78 -3.16 10.43 -0.28
C ARG A 78 -3.75 9.18 0.31
N PHE A 79 -3.09 8.66 1.32
CA PHE A 79 -3.57 7.51 2.08
C PHE A 79 -3.17 7.64 3.55
N TRP A 80 -3.99 7.07 4.41
CA TRP A 80 -3.63 6.86 5.80
C TRP A 80 -2.86 5.57 5.94
N ALA A 81 -1.71 5.61 6.60
CA ALA A 81 -0.89 4.45 6.87
C ALA A 81 -0.79 4.22 8.37
N SER A 82 -1.10 3.02 8.83
CA SER A 82 -0.83 2.62 10.21
C SER A 82 0.66 2.53 10.42
N MET A 83 1.13 2.94 11.60
CA MET A 83 2.53 2.81 11.98
C MET A 83 2.88 1.36 12.29
N HIS A 84 4.10 0.98 12.00
CA HIS A 84 4.62 -0.32 12.40
C HIS A 84 4.56 -0.48 13.92
N THR A 85 4.33 -1.69 14.39
CA THR A 85 4.27 -2.00 15.83
C THR A 85 5.54 -1.54 16.54
N GLY A 86 5.36 -0.82 17.64
CA GLY A 86 6.47 -0.29 18.46
C GLY A 86 6.97 1.07 18.02
N GLU A 87 6.52 1.60 16.89
CA GLU A 87 6.86 2.95 16.46
C GLU A 87 5.87 3.97 17.00
N THR A 88 6.33 5.22 17.17
CA THR A 88 5.53 6.31 17.71
C THR A 88 5.44 7.47 16.71
N ALA A 89 4.45 8.33 16.89
CA ALA A 89 4.23 9.48 16.03
C ALA A 89 5.45 10.40 15.93
N SER A 90 6.24 10.50 16.99
CA SER A 90 7.45 11.34 17.02
C SER A 90 8.55 10.88 16.05
N ALA A 91 8.47 9.65 15.56
CA ALA A 91 9.42 9.13 14.57
C ALA A 91 9.13 9.61 13.15
N TYR A 92 8.02 10.30 12.93
CA TYR A 92 7.57 10.73 11.59
C TYR A 92 7.50 12.24 11.52
N SER A 93 8.00 12.79 10.43
CA SER A 93 7.94 14.24 10.13
C SER A 93 7.54 14.45 8.67
N VAL A 94 6.77 15.48 8.41
CA VAL A 94 6.32 15.84 7.06
C VAL A 94 7.53 16.00 6.13
N GLY A 95 7.43 15.45 4.93
CA GLY A 95 8.47 15.48 3.91
C GLY A 95 9.43 14.30 3.93
N GLN A 96 9.39 13.46 4.96
CA GLN A 96 10.25 12.30 5.02
C GLN A 96 9.77 11.19 4.10
N ALA A 97 10.71 10.57 3.39
CA ALA A 97 10.49 9.31 2.70
C ALA A 97 10.49 8.15 3.69
N ARG A 98 9.54 7.23 3.55
CA ARG A 98 9.37 6.09 4.44
C ARG A 98 9.08 4.82 3.65
N GLY A 99 9.48 3.70 4.22
CA GLY A 99 9.18 2.38 3.68
C GLY A 99 7.79 1.90 4.07
N ILE A 100 7.30 0.96 3.30
CA ILE A 100 6.10 0.18 3.62
C ILE A 100 6.57 -1.25 3.87
N SER A 101 6.25 -1.77 5.04
CA SER A 101 6.58 -3.14 5.40
C SER A 101 5.34 -3.95 5.70
N ARG A 102 5.46 -5.26 5.57
CA ARG A 102 4.46 -6.19 6.03
C ARG A 102 4.72 -6.52 7.50
N ASN A 103 3.71 -6.35 8.33
CA ASN A 103 3.82 -6.67 9.76
C ASN A 103 2.78 -7.72 10.15
N ALA A 104 3.27 -8.89 10.53
CA ALA A 104 2.43 -10.00 10.99
C ALA A 104 2.07 -9.92 12.48
N ASN A 105 2.70 -9.02 13.23
CA ASN A 105 2.53 -8.90 14.67
C ASN A 105 1.39 -7.93 15.05
N GLN A 106 0.30 -8.00 14.31
CA GLN A 106 -0.90 -7.22 14.63
C GLN A 106 -1.75 -7.92 15.68
N PRO A 107 -2.58 -7.17 16.45
CA PRO A 107 -3.44 -7.78 17.45
C PRO A 107 -4.36 -8.88 16.91
N ASP A 108 -4.77 -8.78 15.65
CA ASP A 108 -5.59 -9.79 14.97
C ASP A 108 -4.77 -10.89 14.27
N GLY A 109 -3.43 -10.81 14.36
CA GLY A 109 -2.53 -11.78 13.75
C GLY A 109 -2.46 -11.73 12.22
N THR A 110 -3.12 -10.77 11.57
CA THR A 110 -3.14 -10.69 10.10
C THR A 110 -2.01 -9.79 9.59
N PRO A 111 -1.19 -10.27 8.64
CA PRO A 111 -0.16 -9.43 8.04
C PRO A 111 -0.79 -8.40 7.09
N ARG A 112 -0.42 -7.14 7.28
CA ARG A 112 -0.82 -6.02 6.43
C ARG A 112 0.38 -5.12 6.18
N SER A 113 0.24 -4.19 5.25
CA SER A 113 1.27 -3.18 5.01
C SER A 113 1.20 -2.07 6.04
N PHE A 114 2.35 -1.64 6.53
CA PHE A 114 2.49 -0.60 7.56
C PHE A 114 3.62 0.35 7.17
N LEU A 115 3.47 1.61 7.55
CA LEU A 115 4.53 2.58 7.44
C LEU A 115 5.62 2.25 8.46
N THR A 116 6.88 2.33 8.05
CA THR A 116 8.01 2.03 8.93
C THR A 116 9.14 3.03 8.75
N THR A 117 9.86 3.30 9.84
CA THR A 117 11.12 4.05 9.80
C THR A 117 12.30 3.19 9.34
N LEU A 118 12.13 1.87 9.29
CA LEU A 118 13.19 0.97 8.85
C LEU A 118 13.55 1.23 7.39
N HIS A 119 14.83 1.33 7.14
CA HIS A 119 15.39 1.51 5.80
C HIS A 119 16.41 0.42 5.56
N THR A 120 15.98 -0.67 4.95
CA THR A 120 16.83 -1.81 4.61
C THR A 120 16.71 -2.12 3.13
N SER A 121 17.56 -3.00 2.62
CA SER A 121 17.43 -3.49 1.24
C SER A 121 16.12 -4.24 0.98
N VAL A 122 15.38 -4.59 2.04
CA VAL A 122 14.11 -5.30 1.96
C VAL A 122 12.91 -4.35 1.93
N PHE A 123 13.07 -3.11 2.37
CA PHE A 123 11.98 -2.13 2.46
C PHE A 123 12.29 -0.92 1.58
N SER A 124 11.77 -0.93 0.38
CA SER A 124 11.87 0.23 -0.50
C SER A 124 11.08 1.40 0.07
N GLN A 125 11.66 2.59 -0.04
CA GLN A 125 10.93 3.81 0.31
C GLN A 125 9.91 4.09 -0.79
N VAL A 126 8.64 3.94 -0.47
CA VAL A 126 7.54 4.12 -1.44
C VAL A 126 6.58 5.22 -1.03
N ALA A 127 6.73 5.77 0.18
CA ALA A 127 5.83 6.77 0.73
C ALA A 127 6.57 8.01 1.18
N THR A 128 5.90 9.15 1.11
CA THR A 128 6.34 10.42 1.70
C THR A 128 5.31 10.85 2.73
N VAL A 129 5.77 11.21 3.92
CA VAL A 129 4.91 11.71 4.97
C VAL A 129 4.37 13.07 4.54
N ALA A 130 3.06 13.18 4.38
CA ALA A 130 2.40 14.41 3.98
C ALA A 130 1.77 15.14 5.18
N GLY A 131 1.47 14.39 6.26
CA GLY A 131 0.71 14.91 7.41
C GLY A 131 -0.77 15.15 7.08
N PRO A 132 -1.64 15.16 8.06
CA PRO A 132 -1.33 15.15 9.50
C PRO A 132 -0.85 13.81 10.04
N ILE A 133 -0.32 13.86 11.26
CA ILE A 133 0.08 12.70 12.03
C ILE A 133 -0.94 12.51 13.16
N ASP A 134 -1.65 11.40 13.13
CA ASP A 134 -2.70 11.10 14.09
C ASP A 134 -2.16 10.10 15.13
N SER A 135 -1.58 10.63 16.19
CA SER A 135 -0.97 9.81 17.25
C SER A 135 -2.00 9.00 18.03
N ALA A 136 -3.22 9.50 18.16
CA ALA A 136 -4.29 8.82 18.90
C ALA A 136 -4.70 7.51 18.22
N ASN A 137 -4.65 7.45 16.89
CA ASN A 137 -5.01 6.27 16.11
C ASN A 137 -3.78 5.58 15.48
N SER A 138 -2.58 5.98 15.85
CA SER A 138 -1.32 5.41 15.35
C SER A 138 -1.23 5.35 13.83
N ARG A 139 -1.62 6.45 13.18
CA ARG A 139 -1.62 6.54 11.72
C ARG A 139 -1.06 7.87 11.24
N VAL A 140 -0.57 7.86 10.01
CA VAL A 140 0.07 9.01 9.36
C VAL A 140 -0.48 9.15 7.96
N GLU A 141 -0.84 10.37 7.56
CA GLU A 141 -1.25 10.60 6.18
C GLU A 141 -0.03 10.78 5.28
N CYS A 142 0.00 10.05 4.18
CA CYS A 142 1.12 9.95 3.26
C CYS A 142 0.67 10.16 1.82
N THR A 143 1.64 10.47 0.95
CA THR A 143 1.53 10.30 -0.49
C THR A 143 2.50 9.23 -0.94
N PHE A 144 2.27 8.65 -2.13
CA PHE A 144 3.24 7.73 -2.70
C PHE A 144 4.39 8.48 -3.38
N ILE A 145 5.56 7.88 -3.37
CA ILE A 145 6.66 8.29 -4.25
C ILE A 145 6.27 7.82 -5.65
N TRP A 146 5.95 8.75 -6.54
CA TRP A 146 5.19 8.46 -7.76
C TRP A 146 5.91 7.51 -8.72
N ASN A 147 7.22 7.62 -8.88
CA ASN A 147 7.95 6.68 -9.75
C ASN A 147 7.95 5.23 -9.25
N GLU A 148 7.59 4.97 -8.02
CA GLU A 148 7.45 3.61 -7.48
C GLU A 148 6.09 3.01 -7.81
N ALA A 149 5.11 3.83 -8.19
CA ALA A 149 3.81 3.37 -8.64
C ALA A 149 3.88 2.87 -10.09
N LEU A 150 3.09 1.86 -10.41
CA LEU A 150 3.05 1.28 -11.75
C LEU A 150 2.69 2.35 -12.80
N LEU A 151 1.68 3.18 -12.53
CA LEU A 151 1.29 4.26 -13.43
C LEU A 151 2.29 5.42 -13.50
N GLY A 152 3.12 5.57 -12.47
CA GLY A 152 4.16 6.61 -12.42
C GLY A 152 5.51 6.14 -12.95
N SER A 153 5.65 4.87 -13.29
CA SER A 153 6.90 4.32 -13.78
C SER A 153 7.16 4.77 -15.22
N THR A 154 8.44 4.76 -15.61
CA THR A 154 8.84 5.05 -16.98
C THR A 154 8.57 3.88 -17.94
N SER A 155 8.19 2.73 -17.42
CA SER A 155 7.84 1.57 -18.23
C SER A 155 6.46 1.74 -18.83
N SER A 156 6.31 1.43 -20.12
CA SER A 156 5.02 1.44 -20.82
C SER A 156 4.21 0.22 -20.43
N VAL A 157 3.52 0.28 -19.30
CA VAL A 157 2.65 -0.80 -18.84
C VAL A 157 1.22 -0.31 -18.82
N SER A 158 0.34 -1.00 -19.56
CA SER A 158 -1.09 -0.78 -19.47
C SER A 158 -1.68 -1.70 -18.43
N ILE A 159 -2.48 -1.17 -17.52
CA ILE A 159 -3.21 -1.94 -16.50
C ILE A 159 -4.66 -2.18 -16.88
N ILE A 160 -5.06 -1.63 -18.01
CA ILE A 160 -6.44 -1.77 -18.55
C ILE A 160 -6.45 -2.82 -19.64
#